data_10fce70aaffa9382230476cd9ced6284
#
_entry.id   10fce70aaffa9382230476cd9ced6284
#
_cell.length_a   1.000
_cell.length_b   1.000
_cell.length_c   1.000
_cell.angle_alpha   90.00
_cell.angle_beta   90.00
_cell.angle_gamma   90.00
#
_symmetry.space_group_name_H-M   'P 1'
#
loop_
_entity.id
_entity.type
_entity.pdbx_description
1 polymer ?
#
loop_
_entity_poly.entity_id
_entity_poly.type
_entity_poly.pdbx_seq_one_letter_code
_entity_poly.pdbx_strand_id
1 'polypeptide(L)'
;MHKSEGLQSIEKPLALLPLAIGEQILKHIHKLANHEPVIGIMGKTGAGKSSLCNELFQGEVSPVSDVNACTRDVLRFRLRSGDRSLVIVDLPGVGESGQRDHEYIALYNRILPEMDLIMWVIKADDRALSVDELFWHRVMKNHRQQVLFVINQADKMEPSHEWDAATGTPSVLQRANLCVKQATVTAMFKPYHPVCIVSALTGWGIEEMVETMMRCLPDHATSPLATQLHDRLCTEPVKKQARDSFSHAVERGFDSVESSLQLPAPVRALIRTVRETVVSVARAVWDWIFF
;
A
#
# COMPACT_ATOMS: atom_id res chain seq x y z
N MET A 1 5.97 3.43 25.33
CA MET A 1 6.72 2.42 26.12
C MET A 1 6.82 1.09 25.36
N HIS A 2 5.75 0.53 24.84
CA HIS A 2 5.73 -0.80 24.22
C HIS A 2 6.65 -1.02 23.00
N LYS A 3 6.76 -0.04 22.08
CA LYS A 3 7.59 -0.17 20.86
C LYS A 3 9.07 -0.41 21.17
N SER A 4 9.61 0.30 22.15
CA SER A 4 11.02 0.13 22.59
C SER A 4 11.25 -1.25 23.19
N GLU A 5 10.32 -1.77 24.00
CA GLU A 5 10.39 -3.08 24.62
C GLU A 5 10.30 -4.21 23.58
N GLY A 6 9.41 -4.04 22.57
CA GLY A 6 9.30 -4.97 21.45
C GLY A 6 10.60 -5.08 20.66
N LEU A 7 11.22 -3.95 20.31
CA LEU A 7 12.50 -3.92 19.60
C LEU A 7 13.64 -4.50 20.44
N GLN A 8 13.72 -4.20 21.75
CA GLN A 8 14.71 -4.78 22.66
C GLN A 8 14.57 -6.31 22.75
N SER A 9 13.35 -6.84 22.68
CA SER A 9 13.13 -8.29 22.70
C SER A 9 13.70 -8.97 21.46
N ILE A 10 13.65 -8.29 20.30
CA ILE A 10 14.27 -8.77 19.05
C ILE A 10 15.80 -8.64 19.10
N GLU A 11 16.32 -7.62 19.75
CA GLU A 11 17.76 -7.35 19.88
C GLU A 11 18.50 -8.40 20.68
N LYS A 12 17.88 -8.93 21.75
CA LYS A 12 18.50 -9.93 22.62
C LYS A 12 19.08 -11.15 21.88
N PRO A 13 18.35 -11.87 21.02
CA PRO A 13 18.92 -13.00 20.30
C PRO A 13 19.98 -12.60 19.28
N LEU A 14 19.96 -11.38 18.75
CA LEU A 14 20.98 -10.88 17.81
C LEU A 14 22.36 -10.72 18.48
N ALA A 15 22.41 -10.53 19.80
CA ALA A 15 23.67 -10.44 20.57
C ALA A 15 24.52 -11.72 20.51
N LEU A 16 23.94 -12.84 20.07
CA LEU A 16 24.67 -14.11 19.85
C LEU A 16 25.51 -14.11 18.58
N LEU A 17 25.20 -13.20 17.62
CA LEU A 17 25.90 -13.07 16.34
C LEU A 17 27.17 -12.23 16.48
N PRO A 18 28.15 -12.37 15.55
CA PRO A 18 29.23 -11.41 15.44
C PRO A 18 28.67 -9.98 15.34
N LEU A 19 29.27 -9.04 16.08
CA LEU A 19 28.75 -7.70 16.31
C LEU A 19 28.31 -7.00 15.00
N ALA A 20 29.16 -7.00 13.98
CA ALA A 20 28.87 -6.36 12.69
C ALA A 20 27.64 -6.96 11.98
N ILE A 21 27.39 -8.26 12.13
CA ILE A 21 26.24 -8.95 11.54
C ILE A 21 24.97 -8.60 12.35
N GLY A 22 25.04 -8.68 13.67
CA GLY A 22 23.94 -8.32 14.56
C GLY A 22 23.47 -6.88 14.35
N GLU A 23 24.39 -5.92 14.30
CA GLU A 23 24.11 -4.51 14.04
C GLU A 23 23.47 -4.27 12.67
N GLN A 24 23.92 -4.97 11.64
CA GLN A 24 23.37 -4.82 10.28
C GLN A 24 21.91 -5.31 10.21
N ILE A 25 21.62 -6.46 10.84
CA ILE A 25 20.25 -6.99 10.92
C ILE A 25 19.37 -6.08 11.79
N LEU A 26 19.87 -5.63 12.93
CA LEU A 26 19.14 -4.72 13.80
C LEU A 26 18.78 -3.40 13.09
N LYS A 27 19.72 -2.82 12.37
CA LYS A 27 19.49 -1.62 11.54
C LYS A 27 18.40 -1.87 10.49
N HIS A 28 18.38 -3.05 9.87
CA HIS A 28 17.33 -3.42 8.93
C HIS A 28 15.96 -3.49 9.62
N ILE A 29 15.85 -4.13 10.78
CA ILE A 29 14.62 -4.23 11.56
C ILE A 29 14.12 -2.85 12.00
N HIS A 30 15.00 -1.98 12.46
CA HIS A 30 14.65 -0.59 12.78
C HIS A 30 14.12 0.18 11.57
N LYS A 31 14.72 -0.03 10.37
CA LYS A 31 14.21 0.57 9.13
C LYS A 31 12.80 0.08 8.81
N LEU A 32 12.52 -1.22 8.97
CA LEU A 32 11.19 -1.78 8.77
C LEU A 32 10.16 -1.20 9.75
N ALA A 33 10.52 -1.15 11.04
CA ALA A 33 9.63 -0.65 12.09
C ALA A 33 9.33 0.86 12.00
N ASN A 34 10.17 1.63 11.31
CA ASN A 34 10.04 3.08 11.14
C ASN A 34 9.78 3.50 9.68
N HIS A 35 9.46 2.56 8.81
CA HIS A 35 9.13 2.88 7.42
C HIS A 35 7.89 3.79 7.37
N GLU A 36 7.96 4.86 6.57
CA GLU A 36 6.84 5.74 6.26
C GLU A 36 6.29 5.31 4.89
N PRO A 37 5.11 4.65 4.82
CA PRO A 37 4.57 4.21 3.54
C PRO A 37 4.27 5.38 2.62
N VAL A 38 4.44 5.18 1.31
CA VAL A 38 4.12 6.16 0.28
C VAL A 38 3.06 5.58 -0.65
N ILE A 39 1.86 6.13 -0.60
CA ILE A 39 0.73 5.67 -1.42
C ILE A 39 0.42 6.70 -2.50
N GLY A 40 0.61 6.31 -3.75
CA GLY A 40 0.13 7.09 -4.88
C GLY A 40 -1.38 6.92 -5.06
N ILE A 41 -2.09 7.98 -5.36
CA ILE A 41 -3.48 7.90 -5.79
C ILE A 41 -3.65 8.61 -7.12
N MET A 42 -4.28 7.95 -8.08
CA MET A 42 -4.50 8.48 -9.41
C MET A 42 -5.89 8.15 -9.93
N GLY A 43 -6.31 8.84 -10.97
CA GLY A 43 -7.62 8.68 -11.58
C GLY A 43 -8.22 10.03 -11.96
N LYS A 44 -9.25 10.00 -12.80
CA LYS A 44 -9.90 11.21 -13.32
C LYS A 44 -10.49 12.07 -12.20
N THR A 45 -10.64 13.35 -12.50
CA THR A 45 -11.33 14.30 -11.61
C THR A 45 -12.74 13.81 -11.29
N GLY A 46 -13.11 13.88 -10.03
CA GLY A 46 -14.41 13.40 -9.54
C GLY A 46 -14.53 11.87 -9.39
N ALA A 47 -13.44 11.09 -9.53
CA ALA A 47 -13.47 9.64 -9.25
C ALA A 47 -13.60 9.30 -7.76
N GLY A 48 -13.51 10.30 -6.89
CA GLY A 48 -13.65 10.11 -5.45
C GLY A 48 -12.35 9.72 -4.74
N LYS A 49 -11.20 10.12 -5.29
CA LYS A 49 -9.87 9.88 -4.70
C LYS A 49 -9.78 10.33 -3.24
N SER A 50 -10.12 11.60 -2.98
CA SER A 50 -10.07 12.15 -1.61
C SER A 50 -11.06 11.47 -0.67
N SER A 51 -12.28 11.15 -1.15
CA SER A 51 -13.27 10.41 -0.34
C SER A 51 -12.75 9.02 0.02
N LEU A 52 -12.10 8.34 -0.93
CA LEU A 52 -11.50 7.03 -0.69
C LEU A 52 -10.37 7.11 0.34
N CYS A 53 -9.48 8.10 0.23
CA CYS A 53 -8.43 8.30 1.23
C CYS A 53 -8.99 8.55 2.63
N ASN A 54 -10.01 9.40 2.75
CA ASN A 54 -10.66 9.69 4.03
C ASN A 54 -11.38 8.47 4.62
N GLU A 55 -11.87 7.57 3.77
CA GLU A 55 -12.54 6.34 4.21
C GLU A 55 -11.54 5.28 4.69
N LEU A 56 -10.32 5.29 4.17
CA LEU A 56 -9.28 4.32 4.48
C LEU A 56 -8.42 4.73 5.68
N PHE A 57 -7.97 5.97 5.70
CA PHE A 57 -6.89 6.40 6.58
C PHE A 57 -7.33 7.42 7.61
N GLN A 58 -6.75 7.29 8.80
CA GLN A 58 -6.93 8.26 9.90
C GLN A 58 -5.64 9.06 10.09
N GLY A 59 -5.77 10.25 10.66
CA GLY A 59 -4.65 11.08 11.05
C GLY A 59 -4.82 12.55 10.69
N GLU A 60 -3.92 13.38 11.24
CA GLU A 60 -3.85 14.80 10.92
C GLU A 60 -3.14 15.00 9.59
N VAL A 61 -3.78 15.74 8.68
CA VAL A 61 -3.27 16.01 7.33
C VAL A 61 -2.38 17.24 7.35
N SER A 62 -1.15 17.11 6.86
CA SER A 62 -0.27 18.24 6.61
C SER A 62 0.30 18.17 5.17
N PRO A 63 0.43 19.33 4.48
CA PRO A 63 1.09 19.34 3.18
C PRO A 63 2.59 19.04 3.35
N VAL A 64 3.15 18.26 2.44
CA VAL A 64 4.60 18.05 2.35
C VAL A 64 5.15 19.02 1.31
N SER A 65 5.91 20.00 1.76
CA SER A 65 6.64 20.90 0.86
C SER A 65 7.93 20.22 0.41
N ASP A 66 7.95 19.69 -0.79
CA ASP A 66 9.19 19.28 -1.43
C ASP A 66 9.96 20.53 -1.90
N VAL A 67 11.00 20.89 -1.19
CA VAL A 67 11.89 22.02 -1.54
C VAL A 67 12.57 21.82 -2.91
N ASN A 68 12.53 20.61 -3.45
CA ASN A 68 13.15 20.23 -4.74
C ASN A 68 12.16 19.94 -5.87
N ALA A 69 10.83 20.05 -5.63
CA ALA A 69 9.85 19.79 -6.67
C ALA A 69 9.58 21.05 -7.50
N CYS A 70 10.32 21.23 -8.58
CA CYS A 70 10.04 22.22 -9.62
C CYS A 70 8.75 21.94 -10.42
N THR A 71 7.87 21.06 -9.95
CA THR A 71 6.64 20.64 -10.64
C THR A 71 5.43 20.96 -9.77
N ARG A 72 4.64 21.92 -10.24
CA ARG A 72 3.38 22.40 -9.62
C ARG A 72 2.25 21.34 -9.63
N ASP A 73 2.50 20.14 -10.15
CA ASP A 73 1.45 19.20 -10.53
C ASP A 73 1.32 17.98 -9.62
N VAL A 74 2.22 17.79 -8.62
CA VAL A 74 2.16 16.66 -7.68
C VAL A 74 1.95 17.18 -6.27
N LEU A 75 0.81 16.85 -5.70
CA LEU A 75 0.50 17.21 -4.31
C LEU A 75 0.84 16.04 -3.40
N ARG A 76 1.61 16.31 -2.34
CA ARG A 76 1.97 15.34 -1.31
C ARG A 76 1.36 15.76 0.03
N PHE A 77 0.71 14.83 0.68
CA PHE A 77 0.11 15.02 1.99
C PHE A 77 0.65 13.98 2.95
N ARG A 78 1.06 14.41 4.12
CA ARG A 78 1.44 13.51 5.20
C ARG A 78 0.29 13.42 6.19
N LEU A 79 -0.18 12.19 6.44
CA LEU A 79 -1.11 11.89 7.52
C LEU A 79 -0.32 11.38 8.70
N ARG A 80 -0.57 11.91 9.89
CA ARG A 80 0.06 11.50 11.13
C ARG A 80 -0.97 10.95 12.10
N SER A 81 -0.69 9.77 12.64
CA SER A 81 -1.43 9.16 13.73
C SER A 81 -0.43 8.72 14.81
N GLY A 82 -0.41 9.44 15.94
CA GLY A 82 0.60 9.25 16.97
C GLY A 82 2.03 9.56 16.47
N ASP A 83 2.94 8.62 16.67
CA ASP A 83 4.34 8.70 16.24
C ASP A 83 4.58 8.14 14.82
N ARG A 84 3.52 7.79 14.11
CA ARG A 84 3.57 7.19 12.78
C ARG A 84 2.98 8.11 11.72
N SER A 85 3.43 7.91 10.50
CA SER A 85 2.96 8.70 9.37
C SER A 85 2.90 7.88 8.08
N LEU A 86 2.09 8.39 7.16
CA LEU A 86 1.86 7.91 5.80
C LEU A 86 1.93 9.10 4.85
N VAL A 87 2.57 8.96 3.71
CA VAL A 87 2.53 9.97 2.65
C VAL A 87 1.56 9.54 1.56
N ILE A 88 0.57 10.39 1.28
CA ILE A 88 -0.31 10.26 0.12
C ILE A 88 0.19 11.20 -0.97
N VAL A 89 0.36 10.68 -2.17
CA VAL A 89 0.78 11.42 -3.36
C VAL A 89 -0.37 11.45 -4.34
N ASP A 90 -1.01 12.63 -4.51
CA ASP A 90 -2.02 12.83 -5.55
C ASP A 90 -1.31 12.99 -6.89
N LEU A 91 -1.42 11.95 -7.70
CA LEU A 91 -0.79 11.89 -9.02
C LEU A 91 -1.68 12.61 -10.04
N PRO A 92 -1.10 13.39 -10.97
CA PRO A 92 -1.87 14.07 -12.01
C PRO A 92 -2.82 13.13 -12.73
N GLY A 93 -4.00 13.64 -13.07
CA GLY A 93 -5.01 12.86 -13.80
C GLY A 93 -4.55 12.48 -15.20
N VAL A 94 -4.97 11.30 -15.64
CA VAL A 94 -4.71 10.81 -16.98
C VAL A 94 -5.55 11.62 -17.97
N GLY A 95 -4.91 12.26 -18.96
CA GLY A 95 -5.60 12.97 -20.05
C GLY A 95 -5.87 14.46 -19.83
N GLU A 96 -5.34 15.07 -18.78
CA GLU A 96 -5.54 16.50 -18.50
C GLU A 96 -4.71 17.42 -19.42
N SER A 97 -3.73 16.92 -20.17
CA SER A 97 -2.93 17.75 -21.08
C SER A 97 -2.32 16.98 -22.26
N GLY A 98 -2.96 16.98 -23.40
CA GLY A 98 -2.44 16.38 -24.64
C GLY A 98 -1.18 17.04 -25.23
N GLN A 99 -0.68 18.14 -24.67
CA GLN A 99 0.53 18.85 -25.14
C GLN A 99 1.79 18.63 -24.29
N ARG A 100 1.69 17.97 -23.13
CA ARG A 100 2.81 17.79 -22.18
C ARG A 100 3.20 16.34 -21.91
N ASP A 101 2.90 15.43 -22.82
CA ASP A 101 3.10 13.98 -22.62
C ASP A 101 4.55 13.62 -22.21
N HIS A 102 5.56 14.27 -22.79
CA HIS A 102 6.96 13.98 -22.45
C HIS A 102 7.36 14.44 -21.04
N GLU A 103 6.87 15.60 -20.60
CA GLU A 103 7.16 16.14 -19.25
C GLU A 103 6.49 15.26 -18.20
N TYR A 104 5.26 14.81 -18.45
CA TYR A 104 4.54 13.90 -17.56
C TYR A 104 5.20 12.53 -17.48
N ILE A 105 5.66 11.95 -18.58
CA ILE A 105 6.39 10.68 -18.56
C ILE A 105 7.67 10.80 -17.71
N ALA A 106 8.44 11.88 -17.88
CA ALA A 106 9.63 12.12 -17.08
C ALA A 106 9.30 12.28 -15.57
N LEU A 107 8.20 13.00 -15.25
CA LEU A 107 7.70 13.14 -13.90
C LEU A 107 7.34 11.78 -13.29
N TYR A 108 6.54 10.99 -13.98
CA TYR A 108 6.12 9.67 -13.50
C TYR A 108 7.30 8.72 -13.32
N ASN A 109 8.25 8.67 -14.25
CA ASN A 109 9.44 7.84 -14.13
C ASN A 109 10.28 8.18 -12.88
N ARG A 110 10.21 9.44 -12.40
CA ARG A 110 10.91 9.88 -11.19
C ARG A 110 10.16 9.52 -9.92
N ILE A 111 8.83 9.65 -9.92
CA ILE A 111 8.04 9.52 -8.68
C ILE A 111 7.50 8.10 -8.43
N LEU A 112 7.19 7.33 -9.49
CA LEU A 112 6.64 5.98 -9.34
C LEU A 112 7.54 5.03 -8.55
N PRO A 113 8.89 5.07 -8.68
CA PRO A 113 9.77 4.22 -7.87
C PRO A 113 9.71 4.49 -6.35
N GLU A 114 9.20 5.65 -5.94
CA GLU A 114 9.04 6.01 -4.53
C GLU A 114 7.77 5.43 -3.90
N MET A 115 6.83 4.94 -4.72
CA MET A 115 5.52 4.46 -4.25
C MET A 115 5.61 3.01 -3.77
N ASP A 116 5.08 2.74 -2.60
CA ASP A 116 4.85 1.37 -2.12
C ASP A 116 3.62 0.74 -2.80
N LEU A 117 2.61 1.56 -3.07
CA LEU A 117 1.39 1.18 -3.78
C LEU A 117 0.81 2.37 -4.54
N ILE A 118 0.13 2.09 -5.65
CA ILE A 118 -0.61 3.08 -6.44
C ILE A 118 -2.06 2.62 -6.53
N MET A 119 -2.99 3.38 -5.97
CA MET A 119 -4.42 3.17 -6.14
C MET A 119 -4.90 3.90 -7.39
N TRP A 120 -5.33 3.15 -8.40
CA TRP A 120 -5.91 3.73 -9.62
C TRP A 120 -7.42 3.69 -9.53
N VAL A 121 -8.01 4.87 -9.30
CA VAL A 121 -9.44 5.01 -9.02
C VAL A 121 -10.21 5.32 -10.30
N ILE A 122 -11.16 4.45 -10.63
CA ILE A 122 -12.05 4.55 -11.80
C ILE A 122 -13.47 4.69 -11.28
N LYS A 123 -14.28 5.56 -11.90
CA LYS A 123 -15.72 5.62 -11.58
C LYS A 123 -16.45 4.39 -12.10
N ALA A 124 -17.41 3.89 -11.36
CA ALA A 124 -18.24 2.77 -11.76
C ALA A 124 -19.02 3.07 -13.07
N ASP A 125 -19.48 4.30 -13.24
CA ASP A 125 -20.25 4.77 -14.41
C ASP A 125 -19.38 5.30 -15.57
N ASP A 126 -18.04 5.40 -15.43
CA ASP A 126 -17.15 5.89 -16.49
C ASP A 126 -17.05 4.88 -17.64
N ARG A 127 -17.37 5.34 -18.85
CA ARG A 127 -17.29 4.53 -20.09
C ARG A 127 -16.07 4.84 -20.94
N ALA A 128 -15.37 5.95 -20.69
CA ALA A 128 -14.30 6.45 -21.53
C ALA A 128 -12.91 6.08 -20.97
N LEU A 129 -12.53 4.82 -21.06
CA LEU A 129 -11.25 4.30 -20.51
C LEU A 129 -10.07 4.29 -21.49
N SER A 130 -10.26 4.76 -22.75
CA SER A 130 -9.21 4.68 -23.78
C SER A 130 -7.95 5.48 -23.44
N VAL A 131 -8.10 6.63 -22.79
CA VAL A 131 -6.96 7.46 -22.36
C VAL A 131 -6.21 6.79 -21.20
N ASP A 132 -6.96 6.19 -20.28
CA ASP A 132 -6.40 5.39 -19.16
C ASP A 132 -5.62 4.17 -19.69
N GLU A 133 -6.17 3.48 -20.70
CA GLU A 133 -5.51 2.34 -21.35
C GLU A 133 -4.19 2.74 -22.01
N LEU A 134 -4.19 3.85 -22.75
CA LEU A 134 -3.00 4.36 -23.41
C LEU A 134 -1.90 4.70 -22.39
N PHE A 135 -2.27 5.37 -21.29
CA PHE A 135 -1.35 5.72 -20.22
C PHE A 135 -0.80 4.46 -19.53
N TRP A 136 -1.65 3.47 -19.24
CA TRP A 136 -1.26 2.19 -18.67
C TRP A 136 -0.17 1.48 -19.49
N HIS A 137 -0.34 1.46 -20.80
CA HIS A 137 0.62 0.81 -21.70
C HIS A 137 1.92 1.59 -21.87
N ARG A 138 1.87 2.93 -21.86
CA ARG A 138 3.04 3.78 -22.10
C ARG A 138 3.87 4.06 -20.84
N VAL A 139 3.21 4.40 -19.74
CA VAL A 139 3.85 4.92 -18.53
C VAL A 139 4.02 3.87 -17.47
N MET A 140 2.98 3.05 -17.22
CA MET A 140 2.97 2.12 -16.09
C MET A 140 3.69 0.79 -16.34
N LYS A 141 4.33 0.61 -17.50
CA LYS A 141 4.90 -0.67 -17.96
C LYS A 141 5.76 -1.39 -16.91
N ASN A 142 6.62 -0.66 -16.19
CA ASN A 142 7.55 -1.22 -15.21
C ASN A 142 7.03 -1.15 -13.77
N HIS A 143 5.84 -0.57 -13.55
CA HIS A 143 5.26 -0.32 -12.22
C HIS A 143 3.91 -1.02 -12.02
N ARG A 144 3.52 -1.92 -12.93
CA ARG A 144 2.21 -2.60 -12.91
C ARG A 144 1.94 -3.42 -11.66
N GLN A 145 2.99 -3.97 -11.05
CA GLN A 145 2.89 -4.74 -9.80
C GLN A 145 2.54 -3.88 -8.59
N GLN A 146 2.78 -2.56 -8.67
CA GLN A 146 2.47 -1.62 -7.60
C GLN A 146 1.04 -1.05 -7.71
N VAL A 147 0.28 -1.42 -8.76
CA VAL A 147 -1.03 -0.80 -9.03
C VAL A 147 -2.18 -1.69 -8.60
N LEU A 148 -3.04 -1.13 -7.76
CA LEU A 148 -4.35 -1.66 -7.40
C LEU A 148 -5.44 -0.83 -8.09
N PHE A 149 -6.22 -1.45 -8.97
CA PHE A 149 -7.37 -0.80 -9.59
C PHE A 149 -8.58 -0.83 -8.65
N VAL A 150 -9.19 0.33 -8.46
CA VAL A 150 -10.36 0.51 -7.59
C VAL A 150 -11.49 1.14 -8.40
N ILE A 151 -12.56 0.41 -8.63
CA ILE A 151 -13.81 0.92 -9.18
C ILE A 151 -14.60 1.51 -8.02
N ASN A 152 -14.63 2.85 -7.92
CA ASN A 152 -15.30 3.58 -6.85
C ASN A 152 -16.66 4.12 -7.31
N GLN A 153 -17.47 4.60 -6.36
CA GLN A 153 -18.83 5.08 -6.58
C GLN A 153 -19.77 3.99 -7.10
N ALA A 154 -19.66 2.77 -6.54
CA ALA A 154 -20.53 1.66 -6.85
C ALA A 154 -22.02 2.01 -6.64
N ASP A 155 -22.31 2.89 -5.69
CA ASP A 155 -23.64 3.46 -5.40
C ASP A 155 -24.26 4.21 -6.58
N LYS A 156 -23.44 4.70 -7.53
CA LYS A 156 -23.87 5.39 -8.74
C LYS A 156 -24.01 4.48 -9.96
N MET A 157 -23.75 3.17 -9.82
CA MET A 157 -23.97 2.23 -10.91
C MET A 157 -25.48 2.17 -11.25
N GLU A 158 -25.78 2.26 -12.54
CA GLU A 158 -27.19 2.15 -12.97
C GLU A 158 -27.73 0.72 -12.80
N PRO A 159 -28.99 0.61 -12.39
CA PRO A 159 -29.95 1.67 -12.04
C PRO A 159 -29.70 2.23 -10.63
N SER A 160 -29.21 3.47 -10.53
CA SER A 160 -28.74 4.08 -9.27
C SER A 160 -29.84 4.22 -8.19
N HIS A 161 -31.09 4.31 -8.60
CA HIS A 161 -32.25 4.37 -7.68
C HIS A 161 -32.54 3.05 -6.97
N GLU A 162 -31.96 1.94 -7.40
CA GLU A 162 -32.12 0.62 -6.76
C GLU A 162 -31.05 0.37 -5.67
N TRP A 163 -30.17 1.33 -5.42
CA TRP A 163 -29.23 1.21 -4.29
C TRP A 163 -30.01 1.16 -2.97
N ASP A 164 -29.80 0.11 -2.21
CA ASP A 164 -30.45 0.00 -0.90
C ASP A 164 -29.75 0.92 0.11
N ALA A 165 -30.36 2.07 0.36
CA ALA A 165 -29.83 3.06 1.30
C ALA A 165 -29.88 2.58 2.77
N ALA A 166 -30.74 1.61 3.10
CA ALA A 166 -30.88 1.09 4.46
C ALA A 166 -29.73 0.13 4.82
N THR A 167 -29.34 -0.71 3.86
CA THR A 167 -28.24 -1.68 4.03
C THR A 167 -26.92 -1.19 3.46
N GLY A 168 -26.92 -0.10 2.69
CA GLY A 168 -25.72 0.40 1.99
C GLY A 168 -25.20 -0.55 0.92
N THR A 169 -26.08 -1.35 0.29
CA THR A 169 -25.68 -2.40 -0.66
C THR A 169 -26.32 -2.24 -2.04
N PRO A 170 -25.62 -2.69 -3.12
CA PRO A 170 -26.16 -2.67 -4.47
C PRO A 170 -27.30 -3.69 -4.66
N SER A 171 -28.29 -3.37 -5.51
CA SER A 171 -29.28 -4.30 -6.00
C SER A 171 -28.65 -5.45 -6.80
N VAL A 172 -29.44 -6.48 -7.10
CA VAL A 172 -28.99 -7.60 -7.95
C VAL A 172 -28.55 -7.11 -9.34
N LEU A 173 -29.29 -6.17 -9.93
CA LEU A 173 -28.96 -5.63 -11.25
C LEU A 173 -27.73 -4.73 -11.21
N GLN A 174 -27.59 -3.90 -10.18
CA GLN A 174 -26.37 -3.11 -9.97
C GLN A 174 -25.14 -4.01 -9.79
N ARG A 175 -25.24 -5.09 -9.01
CA ARG A 175 -24.16 -6.08 -8.84
C ARG A 175 -23.74 -6.68 -10.19
N ALA A 176 -24.73 -7.07 -11.01
CA ALA A 176 -24.44 -7.61 -12.34
C ALA A 176 -23.69 -6.59 -13.22
N ASN A 177 -24.12 -5.31 -13.23
CA ASN A 177 -23.47 -4.25 -13.98
C ASN A 177 -22.06 -3.92 -13.43
N LEU A 178 -21.87 -3.93 -12.12
CA LEU A 178 -20.57 -3.79 -11.48
C LEU A 178 -19.61 -4.94 -11.86
N CYS A 179 -20.10 -6.18 -11.90
CA CYS A 179 -19.32 -7.33 -12.38
C CYS A 179 -18.90 -7.18 -13.84
N VAL A 180 -19.80 -6.69 -14.72
CA VAL A 180 -19.47 -6.41 -16.12
C VAL A 180 -18.40 -5.32 -16.20
N LYS A 181 -18.52 -4.26 -15.41
CA LYS A 181 -17.52 -3.18 -15.35
C LYS A 181 -16.15 -3.74 -14.89
N GLN A 182 -16.12 -4.54 -13.83
CA GLN A 182 -14.91 -5.18 -13.31
C GLN A 182 -14.26 -6.07 -14.39
N ALA A 183 -15.05 -6.89 -15.08
CA ALA A 183 -14.57 -7.72 -16.17
C ALA A 183 -13.98 -6.89 -17.32
N THR A 184 -14.61 -5.76 -17.66
CA THR A 184 -14.12 -4.83 -18.69
C THR A 184 -12.77 -4.22 -18.29
N VAL A 185 -12.64 -3.72 -17.08
CA VAL A 185 -11.37 -3.17 -16.55
C VAL A 185 -10.29 -4.26 -16.52
N THR A 186 -10.64 -5.46 -16.05
CA THR A 186 -9.70 -6.58 -15.99
C THR A 186 -9.22 -7.01 -17.37
N ALA A 187 -10.11 -7.08 -18.36
CA ALA A 187 -9.76 -7.45 -19.73
C ALA A 187 -8.88 -6.41 -20.42
N MET A 188 -9.17 -5.12 -20.20
CA MET A 188 -8.47 -3.99 -20.81
C MET A 188 -7.06 -3.80 -20.24
N PHE A 189 -6.94 -3.77 -18.91
CA PHE A 189 -5.67 -3.46 -18.25
C PHE A 189 -4.83 -4.69 -17.89
N LYS A 190 -5.43 -5.87 -17.80
CA LYS A 190 -4.78 -7.12 -17.37
C LYS A 190 -3.91 -6.89 -16.13
N PRO A 191 -4.49 -6.40 -15.03
CA PRO A 191 -3.76 -6.01 -13.83
C PRO A 191 -3.15 -7.24 -13.14
N TYR A 192 -2.10 -7.01 -12.35
CA TYR A 192 -1.49 -8.06 -11.50
C TYR A 192 -2.39 -8.48 -10.34
N HIS A 193 -3.15 -7.52 -9.80
CA HIS A 193 -3.99 -7.70 -8.62
C HIS A 193 -5.47 -7.71 -9.01
N PRO A 194 -6.33 -8.32 -8.21
CA PRO A 194 -7.77 -8.25 -8.43
C PRO A 194 -8.26 -6.79 -8.45
N VAL A 195 -9.19 -6.49 -9.34
CA VAL A 195 -9.85 -5.18 -9.39
C VAL A 195 -10.87 -5.11 -8.27
N CYS A 196 -10.78 -4.12 -7.39
CA CYS A 196 -11.71 -3.91 -6.29
C CYS A 196 -12.89 -3.04 -6.74
N ILE A 197 -14.06 -3.27 -6.14
CA ILE A 197 -15.27 -2.46 -6.36
C ILE A 197 -15.74 -1.93 -5.01
N VAL A 198 -15.89 -0.61 -4.88
CA VAL A 198 -16.24 0.03 -3.62
C VAL A 198 -17.19 1.20 -3.81
N SER A 199 -17.85 1.59 -2.74
CA SER A 199 -18.43 2.91 -2.57
C SER A 199 -17.81 3.57 -1.34
N ALA A 200 -16.91 4.53 -1.57
CA ALA A 200 -16.33 5.32 -0.49
C ALA A 200 -17.36 6.17 0.27
N LEU A 201 -18.54 6.41 -0.33
CA LEU A 201 -19.63 7.14 0.30
C LEU A 201 -20.36 6.29 1.35
N THR A 202 -20.58 5.01 1.06
CA THR A 202 -21.40 4.11 1.89
C THR A 202 -20.55 3.12 2.70
N GLY A 203 -19.24 3.04 2.46
CA GLY A 203 -18.35 2.05 3.05
C GLY A 203 -18.43 0.66 2.43
N TRP A 204 -19.30 0.45 1.44
CA TRP A 204 -19.48 -0.86 0.81
C TRP A 204 -18.22 -1.31 0.06
N GLY A 205 -17.79 -2.54 0.30
CA GLY A 205 -16.64 -3.17 -0.34
C GLY A 205 -15.27 -2.69 0.16
N ILE A 206 -15.23 -1.74 1.11
CA ILE A 206 -13.98 -1.15 1.62
C ILE A 206 -13.15 -2.18 2.40
N GLU A 207 -13.74 -2.99 3.26
CA GLU A 207 -13.02 -4.01 4.04
C GLU A 207 -12.32 -5.03 3.13
N GLU A 208 -13.02 -5.55 2.12
CA GLU A 208 -12.46 -6.49 1.14
C GLU A 208 -11.35 -5.85 0.30
N MET A 209 -11.53 -4.56 -0.05
CA MET A 209 -10.50 -3.79 -0.75
C MET A 209 -9.25 -3.62 0.12
N VAL A 210 -9.40 -3.34 1.41
CA VAL A 210 -8.27 -3.21 2.35
C VAL A 210 -7.50 -4.53 2.46
N GLU A 211 -8.17 -5.66 2.60
CA GLU A 211 -7.51 -6.97 2.61
C GLU A 211 -6.72 -7.20 1.31
N THR A 212 -7.30 -6.82 0.16
CA THR A 212 -6.61 -6.92 -1.14
C THR A 212 -5.41 -5.97 -1.19
N MET A 213 -5.58 -4.73 -0.75
CA MET A 213 -4.51 -3.72 -0.66
C MET A 213 -3.34 -4.22 0.19
N MET A 214 -3.60 -4.85 1.35
CA MET A 214 -2.57 -5.41 2.21
C MET A 214 -1.77 -6.53 1.54
N ARG A 215 -2.40 -7.31 0.66
CA ARG A 215 -1.71 -8.33 -0.15
C ARG A 215 -0.88 -7.76 -1.31
N CYS A 216 -1.24 -6.57 -1.78
CA CYS A 216 -0.53 -5.88 -2.88
C CYS A 216 0.72 -5.13 -2.42
N LEU A 217 0.78 -4.76 -1.14
CA LEU A 217 1.88 -4.01 -0.57
C LEU A 217 3.16 -4.85 -0.47
N PRO A 218 4.34 -4.23 -0.65
CA PRO A 218 5.58 -4.87 -0.29
C PRO A 218 5.65 -5.11 1.23
N ASP A 219 6.30 -6.19 1.65
CA ASP A 219 6.30 -6.63 3.04
C ASP A 219 6.76 -5.56 4.04
N HIS A 220 7.68 -4.67 3.63
CA HIS A 220 8.19 -3.61 4.50
C HIS A 220 7.18 -2.48 4.76
N ALA A 221 6.19 -2.29 3.89
CA ALA A 221 5.19 -1.23 4.00
C ALA A 221 3.89 -1.69 4.67
N THR A 222 3.65 -3.00 4.74
CA THR A 222 2.37 -3.59 5.16
C THR A 222 2.03 -3.26 6.62
N SER A 223 2.97 -3.51 7.56
CA SER A 223 2.74 -3.22 8.98
C SER A 223 2.63 -1.72 9.29
N PRO A 224 3.53 -0.86 8.78
CA PRO A 224 3.38 0.58 8.96
C PRO A 224 2.06 1.12 8.40
N LEU A 225 1.61 0.64 7.22
CA LEU A 225 0.34 1.07 6.66
C LEU A 225 -0.86 0.65 7.52
N ALA A 226 -0.85 -0.58 8.05
CA ALA A 226 -1.91 -1.06 8.93
C ALA A 226 -2.20 -0.11 10.11
N THR A 227 -1.17 0.56 10.63
CA THR A 227 -1.30 1.53 11.74
C THR A 227 -1.97 2.85 11.34
N GLN A 228 -2.11 3.10 10.05
CA GLN A 228 -2.72 4.33 9.51
C GLN A 228 -4.17 4.12 9.06
N LEU A 229 -4.63 2.87 9.04
CA LEU A 229 -6.02 2.56 8.73
C LEU A 229 -6.95 2.99 9.87
N HIS A 230 -8.20 3.33 9.54
CA HIS A 230 -9.23 3.45 10.57
C HIS A 230 -9.37 2.15 11.37
N ASP A 231 -9.61 2.24 12.67
CA ASP A 231 -9.65 1.09 13.59
C ASP A 231 -10.61 -0.02 13.09
N ARG A 232 -11.77 0.37 12.54
CA ARG A 232 -12.75 -0.57 11.97
C ARG A 232 -12.22 -1.39 10.79
N LEU A 233 -11.21 -0.90 10.07
CA LEU A 233 -10.58 -1.57 8.93
C LEU A 233 -9.36 -2.40 9.34
N CYS A 234 -8.88 -2.25 10.57
CA CYS A 234 -7.77 -3.00 11.11
C CYS A 234 -8.23 -4.34 11.68
N THR A 235 -8.86 -5.14 10.83
CA THR A 235 -9.45 -6.45 11.16
C THR A 235 -8.37 -7.51 11.44
N GLU A 236 -8.75 -8.66 12.05
CA GLU A 236 -7.81 -9.75 12.31
C GLU A 236 -7.13 -10.30 11.04
N PRO A 237 -7.82 -10.46 9.87
CA PRO A 237 -7.14 -10.80 8.63
C PRO A 237 -6.08 -9.78 8.20
N VAL A 238 -6.38 -8.48 8.34
CA VAL A 238 -5.43 -7.37 8.03
C VAL A 238 -4.21 -7.43 8.96
N LYS A 239 -4.42 -7.57 10.27
CA LYS A 239 -3.34 -7.70 11.26
C LYS A 239 -2.49 -8.93 11.02
N LYS A 240 -3.12 -10.07 10.72
CA LYS A 240 -2.42 -11.31 10.39
C LYS A 240 -1.52 -11.13 9.17
N GLN A 241 -2.06 -10.58 8.09
CA GLN A 241 -1.28 -10.30 6.88
C GLN A 241 -0.10 -9.38 7.17
N ALA A 242 -0.31 -8.30 7.93
CA ALA A 242 0.73 -7.35 8.29
C ALA A 242 1.84 -8.01 9.15
N ARG A 243 1.46 -8.85 10.11
CA ARG A 243 2.39 -9.60 10.97
C ARG A 243 3.21 -10.61 10.17
N ASP A 244 2.57 -11.34 9.25
CA ASP A 244 3.23 -12.30 8.38
C ASP A 244 4.23 -11.59 7.45
N SER A 245 3.83 -10.49 6.80
CA SER A 245 4.69 -9.68 5.95
C SER A 245 5.89 -9.08 6.72
N PHE A 246 5.68 -8.60 7.96
CA PHE A 246 6.78 -8.13 8.79
C PHE A 246 7.79 -9.23 9.09
N SER A 247 7.30 -10.42 9.42
CA SER A 247 8.14 -11.59 9.68
C SER A 247 8.99 -11.95 8.44
N HIS A 248 8.38 -11.97 7.25
CA HIS A 248 9.08 -12.19 5.99
C HIS A 248 10.11 -11.09 5.68
N ALA A 249 9.77 -9.82 5.97
CA ALA A 249 10.71 -8.72 5.76
C ALA A 249 11.93 -8.82 6.69
N VAL A 250 11.73 -9.21 7.95
CA VAL A 250 12.82 -9.50 8.91
C VAL A 250 13.68 -10.66 8.38
N GLU A 251 13.07 -11.73 7.92
CA GLU A 251 13.76 -12.90 7.36
C GLU A 251 14.66 -12.53 6.18
N ARG A 252 14.17 -11.72 5.24
CA ARG A 252 14.98 -11.23 4.12
C ARG A 252 16.18 -10.38 4.53
N GLY A 253 16.15 -9.75 5.71
CA GLY A 253 17.32 -9.08 6.26
C GLY A 253 18.48 -10.05 6.52
N PHE A 254 18.19 -11.26 6.99
CA PHE A 254 19.18 -12.32 7.16
C PHE A 254 19.70 -12.84 5.81
N ASP A 255 18.79 -13.07 4.81
CA ASP A 255 19.19 -13.52 3.48
C ASP A 255 20.13 -12.54 2.81
N SER A 256 19.87 -11.23 2.96
CA SER A 256 20.72 -10.16 2.43
C SER A 256 22.13 -10.20 3.03
N VAL A 257 22.24 -10.45 4.33
CA VAL A 257 23.55 -10.57 5.02
C VAL A 257 24.27 -11.85 4.60
N GLU A 258 23.59 -13.00 4.54
CA GLU A 258 24.18 -14.27 4.11
C GLU A 258 24.69 -14.22 2.67
N SER A 259 23.98 -13.53 1.76
CA SER A 259 24.36 -13.41 0.34
C SER A 259 25.50 -12.41 0.11
N SER A 260 25.62 -11.39 0.96
CA SER A 260 26.65 -10.33 0.81
C SER A 260 28.02 -10.71 1.38
N LEU A 261 28.12 -11.74 2.22
CA LEU A 261 29.32 -12.12 2.94
C LEU A 261 29.71 -13.57 2.66
N GLN A 262 31.03 -13.81 2.42
CA GLN A 262 31.60 -15.16 2.38
C GLN A 262 31.82 -15.68 3.82
N LEU A 263 30.77 -16.22 4.43
CA LEU A 263 30.81 -16.63 5.83
C LEU A 263 31.27 -18.10 5.98
N PRO A 264 32.09 -18.38 7.01
CA PRO A 264 32.44 -19.77 7.40
C PRO A 264 31.20 -20.59 7.77
N ALA A 265 31.26 -21.90 7.56
CA ALA A 265 30.13 -22.80 7.82
C ALA A 265 29.56 -22.70 9.26
N PRO A 266 30.39 -22.63 10.34
CA PRO A 266 29.85 -22.50 11.70
C PRO A 266 29.11 -21.16 11.92
N VAL A 267 29.56 -20.08 11.30
CA VAL A 267 28.87 -18.76 11.39
C VAL A 267 27.52 -18.82 10.67
N ARG A 268 27.45 -19.45 9.49
CA ARG A 268 26.18 -19.64 8.78
C ARG A 268 25.19 -20.48 9.58
N ALA A 269 25.65 -21.54 10.26
CA ALA A 269 24.80 -22.36 11.12
C ALA A 269 24.24 -21.55 12.30
N LEU A 270 25.06 -20.71 12.93
CA LEU A 270 24.64 -19.81 14.01
C LEU A 270 23.62 -18.78 13.51
N ILE A 271 23.85 -18.15 12.35
CA ILE A 271 22.90 -17.19 11.75
C ILE A 271 21.55 -17.87 11.53
N ARG A 272 21.52 -19.09 11.04
CA ARG A 272 20.26 -19.82 10.79
C ARG A 272 19.48 -20.06 12.08
N THR A 273 20.13 -20.48 13.14
CA THR A 273 19.48 -20.69 14.47
C THR A 273 18.96 -19.36 15.04
N VAL A 274 19.77 -18.29 14.97
CA VAL A 274 19.36 -16.97 15.46
C VAL A 274 18.22 -16.39 14.61
N ARG A 275 18.23 -16.58 13.27
CA ARG A 275 17.15 -16.19 12.36
C ARG A 275 15.80 -16.74 12.82
N GLU A 276 15.69 -18.05 13.04
CA GLU A 276 14.44 -18.70 13.47
C GLU A 276 13.93 -18.07 14.77
N THR A 277 14.82 -17.84 15.73
CA THR A 277 14.49 -17.21 17.00
C THR A 277 14.02 -15.76 16.80
N VAL A 278 14.77 -14.96 16.03
CA VAL A 278 14.46 -13.55 15.78
C VAL A 278 13.12 -13.40 15.04
N VAL A 279 12.87 -14.20 14.03
CA VAL A 279 11.60 -14.18 13.27
C VAL A 279 10.42 -14.55 14.17
N SER A 280 10.59 -15.58 15.03
CA SER A 280 9.56 -15.98 15.99
C SER A 280 9.28 -14.89 17.02
N VAL A 281 10.33 -14.26 17.58
CA VAL A 281 10.18 -13.14 18.53
C VAL A 281 9.53 -11.94 17.83
N ALA A 282 10.00 -11.56 16.64
CA ALA A 282 9.44 -10.45 15.87
C ALA A 282 7.94 -10.62 15.65
N ARG A 283 7.50 -11.84 15.34
CA ARG A 283 6.08 -12.17 15.20
C ARG A 283 5.31 -12.06 16.52
N ALA A 284 5.91 -12.51 17.63
CA ALA A 284 5.28 -12.50 18.94
C ALA A 284 5.12 -11.08 19.52
N VAL A 285 6.09 -10.19 19.26
CA VAL A 285 6.09 -8.81 19.78
C VAL A 285 5.54 -7.79 18.76
N TRP A 286 5.01 -8.25 17.65
CA TRP A 286 4.53 -7.39 16.56
C TRP A 286 3.52 -6.34 17.04
N ASP A 287 2.54 -6.75 17.85
CA ASP A 287 1.54 -5.84 18.41
C ASP A 287 2.19 -4.72 19.27
N TRP A 288 3.26 -5.03 20.01
CA TRP A 288 3.97 -4.03 20.81
C TRP A 288 4.75 -3.03 19.98
N ILE A 289 5.17 -3.44 18.77
CA ILE A 289 5.93 -2.57 17.86
C ILE A 289 4.99 -1.65 17.10
N PHE A 290 3.81 -2.14 16.70
CA PHE A 290 2.94 -1.43 15.77
C PHE A 290 1.66 -0.88 16.39
N PHE A 291 1.14 -1.46 17.48
CA PHE A 291 -0.08 -1.08 18.18
C PHE A 291 0.16 -1.00 19.70
#